data_0b1d5e44f1782456bbc95046a0f152f3
#
_entry.id   0b1d5e44f1782456bbc95046a0f152f3
#
_cell.length_a   1.000
_cell.length_b   1.000
_cell.length_c   1.000
_cell.angle_alpha   90.00
_cell.angle_beta   90.00
_cell.angle_gamma   90.00
#
_symmetry.space_group_name_H-M   'P 1'
#
loop_
_entity.id
_entity.type
_entity.pdbx_description
1 polymer ?
#
loop_
_entity_poly.entity_id
_entity_poly.type
_entity_poly.pdbx_seq_one_letter_code
_entity_poly.pdbx_strand_id
1 'polypeptide(L)'
;MNKQNKNTDEQNEEVSEIDNGKTITDDIDTIINERDQYKNIAQRAQADLINYKNRVIEDRESNYVMIVTRFVSNLLPIIDNFNRAINAMPDDNSWYQGLIMIEKSLNELIQSEGITQTAKTGMDFDPKYHEAIM
;
A
#
# COMPACT_ATOMS: atom_id res chain seq x y z
N MET A 1 -19.90 79.51 -32.98
CA MET A 1 -20.54 78.59 -32.03
C MET A 1 -20.19 77.15 -32.46
N ASN A 2 -19.07 76.62 -32.07
CA ASN A 2 -18.83 75.16 -32.18
C ASN A 2 -17.44 74.75 -31.57
N LYS A 3 -17.24 74.92 -30.27
CA LYS A 3 -16.02 74.41 -29.56
C LYS A 3 -16.34 73.69 -28.28
N GLN A 4 -17.57 73.49 -27.88
CA GLN A 4 -17.96 72.87 -26.63
C GLN A 4 -18.35 71.34 -26.73
N ASN A 5 -18.53 70.81 -27.96
CA ASN A 5 -19.04 69.47 -28.16
C ASN A 5 -17.93 68.42 -28.37
N LYS A 6 -16.68 68.85 -28.59
CA LYS A 6 -15.56 67.90 -28.80
C LYS A 6 -14.91 67.31 -27.50
N ASN A 7 -14.93 68.12 -26.41
CA ASN A 7 -14.35 67.74 -25.15
C ASN A 7 -15.20 66.70 -24.31
N THR A 8 -16.51 66.66 -24.62
CA THR A 8 -17.43 65.76 -23.90
C THR A 8 -17.37 64.32 -24.43
N ASP A 9 -17.12 64.19 -25.75
CA ASP A 9 -17.02 62.87 -26.38
C ASP A 9 -15.66 62.18 -26.07
N GLU A 10 -14.54 62.94 -26.05
CA GLU A 10 -13.21 62.40 -25.67
C GLU A 10 -13.16 62.02 -24.20
N GLN A 11 -13.80 62.73 -23.27
CA GLN A 11 -13.88 62.39 -21.87
C GLN A 11 -14.77 61.15 -21.60
N ASN A 12 -15.82 60.95 -22.40
CA ASN A 12 -16.67 59.77 -22.28
C ASN A 12 -16.02 58.51 -22.88
N GLU A 13 -15.18 58.61 -23.91
CA GLU A 13 -14.42 57.51 -24.45
C GLU A 13 -13.28 57.07 -23.48
N GLU A 14 -12.52 58.02 -22.89
CA GLU A 14 -11.48 57.71 -21.89
C GLU A 14 -12.06 57.06 -20.62
N VAL A 15 -13.22 57.50 -20.13
CA VAL A 15 -13.88 56.91 -18.95
C VAL A 15 -14.43 55.52 -19.26
N SER A 16 -14.92 55.27 -20.47
CA SER A 16 -15.40 53.96 -20.90
C SER A 16 -14.25 52.94 -21.11
N GLU A 17 -13.09 53.38 -21.60
CA GLU A 17 -11.91 52.55 -21.76
C GLU A 17 -11.27 52.17 -20.40
N ILE A 18 -11.25 53.11 -19.43
CA ILE A 18 -10.74 52.87 -18.08
C ILE A 18 -11.66 51.90 -17.32
N ASP A 19 -12.97 52.02 -17.46
CA ASP A 19 -13.93 51.15 -16.79
C ASP A 19 -13.88 49.70 -17.38
N ASN A 20 -13.80 49.58 -18.70
CA ASN A 20 -13.61 48.30 -19.37
C ASN A 20 -12.25 47.63 -19.02
N GLY A 21 -11.16 48.41 -18.94
CA GLY A 21 -9.83 47.91 -18.56
C GLY A 21 -9.79 47.41 -17.12
N LYS A 22 -10.49 48.05 -16.20
CA LYS A 22 -10.59 47.65 -14.80
C LYS A 22 -11.41 46.35 -14.63
N THR A 23 -12.52 46.23 -15.36
CA THR A 23 -13.36 45.03 -15.36
C THR A 23 -12.59 43.83 -15.92
N ILE A 24 -11.84 44.01 -17.02
CA ILE A 24 -11.01 42.94 -17.61
C ILE A 24 -9.91 42.47 -16.66
N THR A 25 -9.24 43.40 -15.95
CA THR A 25 -8.21 43.04 -14.95
C THR A 25 -8.80 42.29 -13.78
N ASP A 26 -9.95 42.69 -13.26
CA ASP A 26 -10.65 41.97 -12.17
C ASP A 26 -11.08 40.56 -12.57
N ASP A 27 -11.54 40.38 -13.82
CA ASP A 27 -11.87 39.06 -14.37
C ASP A 27 -10.63 38.18 -14.54
N ILE A 28 -9.50 38.74 -14.99
CA ILE A 28 -8.23 38.00 -15.10
C ILE A 28 -7.74 37.58 -13.73
N ASP A 29 -7.77 38.41 -12.73
CA ASP A 29 -7.36 38.11 -11.37
C ASP A 29 -8.25 37.01 -10.78
N THR A 30 -9.54 37.05 -11.05
CA THR A 30 -10.46 35.98 -10.63
C THR A 30 -10.11 34.65 -11.29
N ILE A 31 -9.86 34.62 -12.58
CA ILE A 31 -9.47 33.42 -13.33
C ILE A 31 -8.12 32.86 -12.81
N ILE A 32 -7.15 33.75 -12.52
CA ILE A 32 -5.87 33.36 -11.94
C ILE A 32 -6.06 32.72 -10.57
N ASN A 33 -6.89 33.29 -9.72
CA ASN A 33 -7.21 32.74 -8.41
C ASN A 33 -7.89 31.37 -8.52
N GLU A 34 -8.87 31.21 -9.38
CA GLU A 34 -9.53 29.94 -9.63
C GLU A 34 -8.54 28.87 -10.14
N ARG A 35 -7.71 29.24 -11.13
CA ARG A 35 -6.64 28.34 -11.61
C ARG A 35 -5.75 27.87 -10.48
N ASP A 36 -5.30 28.77 -9.60
CA ASP A 36 -4.39 28.43 -8.52
C ASP A 36 -5.08 27.57 -7.45
N GLN A 37 -6.37 27.81 -7.18
CA GLN A 37 -7.18 26.93 -6.35
C GLN A 37 -7.30 25.52 -6.93
N TYR A 38 -7.65 25.39 -8.21
CA TYR A 38 -7.74 24.09 -8.88
C TYR A 38 -6.40 23.37 -8.94
N LYS A 39 -5.30 24.10 -9.17
CA LYS A 39 -3.94 23.57 -9.13
C LYS A 39 -3.61 23.00 -7.75
N ASN A 40 -3.91 23.73 -6.68
CA ASN A 40 -3.69 23.27 -5.32
C ASN A 40 -4.53 22.02 -4.97
N ILE A 41 -5.79 22.00 -5.39
CA ILE A 41 -6.67 20.85 -5.23
C ILE A 41 -6.10 19.62 -5.97
N ALA A 42 -5.68 19.81 -7.22
CA ALA A 42 -5.08 18.73 -8.01
C ALA A 42 -3.78 18.18 -7.41
N GLN A 43 -2.90 19.06 -6.94
CA GLN A 43 -1.67 18.66 -6.27
C GLN A 43 -1.94 17.87 -4.97
N ARG A 44 -2.90 18.32 -4.18
CA ARG A 44 -3.31 17.62 -2.97
C ARG A 44 -3.92 16.26 -3.29
N ALA A 45 -4.83 16.20 -4.27
CA ALA A 45 -5.43 14.94 -4.69
C ALA A 45 -4.38 13.94 -5.22
N GLN A 46 -3.36 14.43 -5.93
CA GLN A 46 -2.25 13.61 -6.39
C GLN A 46 -1.42 13.06 -5.21
N ALA A 47 -1.11 13.90 -4.22
CA ALA A 47 -0.39 13.47 -3.01
C ALA A 47 -1.20 12.42 -2.22
N ASP A 48 -2.49 12.67 -2.04
CA ASP A 48 -3.40 11.74 -1.34
C ASP A 48 -3.49 10.39 -2.08
N LEU A 49 -3.52 10.41 -3.41
CA LEU A 49 -3.51 9.18 -4.21
C LEU A 49 -2.22 8.38 -4.06
N ILE A 50 -1.06 9.05 -4.02
CA ILE A 50 0.23 8.41 -3.79
C ILE A 50 0.27 7.76 -2.41
N ASN A 51 -0.13 8.50 -1.37
CA ASN A 51 -0.21 7.99 -0.01
C ASN A 51 -1.17 6.80 0.11
N TYR A 52 -2.33 6.89 -0.54
CA TYR A 52 -3.28 5.79 -0.59
C TYR A 52 -2.70 4.54 -1.25
N LYS A 53 -2.02 4.69 -2.40
CA LYS A 53 -1.36 3.56 -3.08
C LYS A 53 -0.32 2.87 -2.20
N ASN A 54 0.54 3.65 -1.54
CA ASN A 54 1.56 3.11 -0.65
C ASN A 54 0.92 2.34 0.51
N ARG A 55 -0.10 2.90 1.15
CA ARG A 55 -0.83 2.23 2.21
C ARG A 55 -1.49 0.92 1.75
N VAL A 56 -2.08 0.91 0.55
CA VAL A 56 -2.69 -0.32 0.01
C VAL A 56 -1.66 -1.42 -0.23
N ILE A 57 -0.44 -1.06 -0.63
CA ILE A 57 0.66 -2.03 -0.79
C ILE A 57 1.06 -2.60 0.57
N GLU A 58 1.31 -1.73 1.57
CA GLU A 58 1.66 -2.12 2.94
C GLU A 58 0.57 -3.00 3.58
N ASP A 59 -0.70 -2.62 3.43
CA ASP A 59 -1.85 -3.39 3.92
C ASP A 59 -1.93 -4.78 3.27
N ARG A 60 -1.63 -4.89 1.97
CA ARG A 60 -1.62 -6.19 1.27
C ARG A 60 -0.51 -7.10 1.79
N GLU A 61 0.70 -6.58 1.96
CA GLU A 61 1.84 -7.34 2.49
C GLU A 61 1.56 -7.81 3.92
N SER A 62 1.07 -6.92 4.77
CA SER A 62 0.68 -7.24 6.15
C SER A 62 -0.42 -8.30 6.21
N ASN A 63 -1.46 -8.16 5.39
CA ASN A 63 -2.55 -9.13 5.32
C ASN A 63 -2.07 -10.49 4.82
N TYR A 64 -1.17 -10.53 3.82
CA TYR A 64 -0.59 -11.77 3.33
C TYR A 64 0.17 -12.49 4.44
N VAL A 65 1.07 -11.79 5.13
CA VAL A 65 1.83 -12.36 6.25
C VAL A 65 0.88 -12.89 7.35
N MET A 66 -0.15 -12.14 7.70
CA MET A 66 -1.12 -12.55 8.72
C MET A 66 -1.88 -13.83 8.31
N ILE A 67 -2.32 -13.92 7.05
CA ILE A 67 -3.03 -15.10 6.53
C ILE A 67 -2.12 -16.31 6.53
N VAL A 68 -0.89 -16.18 6.03
CA VAL A 68 0.09 -17.26 5.98
C VAL A 68 0.46 -17.71 7.39
N THR A 69 0.73 -16.78 8.31
CA THR A 69 1.04 -17.11 9.72
C THR A 69 -0.09 -17.90 10.35
N ARG A 70 -1.33 -17.45 10.19
CA ARG A 70 -2.51 -18.14 10.72
C ARG A 70 -2.67 -19.54 10.11
N PHE A 71 -2.49 -19.66 8.81
CA PHE A 71 -2.59 -20.95 8.12
C PHE A 71 -1.54 -21.93 8.63
N VAL A 72 -0.28 -21.50 8.70
CA VAL A 72 0.83 -22.33 9.19
C VAL A 72 0.65 -22.71 10.65
N SER A 73 0.24 -21.76 11.51
CA SER A 73 -0.04 -22.06 12.92
C SER A 73 -1.09 -23.16 13.11
N ASN A 74 -2.08 -23.23 12.22
CA ASN A 74 -3.07 -24.31 12.24
C ASN A 74 -2.55 -25.63 11.63
N LEU A 75 -1.59 -25.55 10.72
CA LEU A 75 -1.01 -26.69 10.05
C LEU A 75 0.06 -27.39 10.91
N LEU A 76 0.83 -26.64 11.70
CA LEU A 76 1.92 -27.19 12.53
C LEU A 76 1.48 -28.35 13.43
N PRO A 77 0.36 -28.29 14.18
CA PRO A 77 -0.07 -29.42 15.01
C PRO A 77 -0.38 -30.68 14.20
N ILE A 78 -0.82 -30.53 12.95
CA ILE A 78 -1.11 -31.65 12.05
C ILE A 78 0.20 -32.30 11.63
N ILE A 79 1.20 -31.50 11.26
CA ILE A 79 2.56 -31.97 10.93
C ILE A 79 3.20 -32.69 12.11
N ASP A 80 3.10 -32.12 13.31
CA ASP A 80 3.63 -32.73 14.51
C ASP A 80 2.99 -34.11 14.84
N ASN A 81 1.67 -34.20 14.67
CA ASN A 81 0.96 -35.46 14.84
C ASN A 81 1.36 -36.49 13.77
N PHE A 82 1.56 -36.03 12.53
CA PHE A 82 2.02 -36.86 11.43
C PHE A 82 3.44 -37.39 11.67
N ASN A 83 4.36 -36.51 12.07
CA ASN A 83 5.72 -36.91 12.43
C ASN A 83 5.74 -37.87 13.61
N ARG A 84 4.88 -37.66 14.62
CA ARG A 84 4.73 -38.59 15.74
C ARG A 84 4.24 -39.96 15.29
N ALA A 85 3.30 -40.01 14.36
CA ALA A 85 2.78 -41.28 13.82
C ALA A 85 3.86 -42.03 13.02
N ILE A 86 4.65 -41.33 12.19
CA ILE A 86 5.78 -41.93 11.46
C ILE A 86 6.80 -42.50 12.42
N ASN A 87 7.21 -41.73 13.45
CA ASN A 87 8.20 -42.14 14.42
C ASN A 87 7.76 -43.33 15.34
N ALA A 88 6.46 -43.53 15.48
CA ALA A 88 5.89 -44.66 16.22
C ALA A 88 5.69 -45.92 15.38
N MET A 89 5.89 -45.83 14.07
CA MET A 89 5.65 -46.94 13.13
C MET A 89 6.91 -47.80 12.97
N PRO A 90 6.79 -49.12 12.92
CA PRO A 90 7.93 -49.99 12.61
C PRO A 90 8.45 -49.75 11.19
N ASP A 91 9.79 -49.76 11.03
CA ASP A 91 10.48 -49.47 9.76
C ASP A 91 10.17 -50.49 8.64
N ASP A 92 9.71 -51.68 8.98
CA ASP A 92 9.34 -52.76 8.07
C ASP A 92 7.90 -52.62 7.51
N ASN A 93 7.17 -51.58 7.93
CA ASN A 93 5.82 -51.34 7.45
C ASN A 93 5.84 -50.90 5.98
N SER A 94 5.04 -51.53 5.14
CA SER A 94 4.94 -51.24 3.70
C SER A 94 4.50 -49.81 3.40
N TRP A 95 3.83 -49.13 4.34
CA TRP A 95 3.36 -47.75 4.22
C TRP A 95 4.41 -46.72 4.65
N TYR A 96 5.47 -47.12 5.38
CA TYR A 96 6.46 -46.22 5.97
C TYR A 96 7.13 -45.33 4.93
N GLN A 97 7.56 -45.90 3.80
CA GLN A 97 8.19 -45.14 2.71
C GLN A 97 7.24 -44.14 2.07
N GLY A 98 5.97 -44.48 1.91
CA GLY A 98 4.95 -43.59 1.36
C GLY A 98 4.69 -42.36 2.28
N LEU A 99 4.67 -42.60 3.60
CA LEU A 99 4.47 -41.54 4.59
C LEU A 99 5.65 -40.56 4.64
N ILE A 100 6.90 -41.06 4.57
CA ILE A 100 8.10 -40.20 4.47
C ILE A 100 8.05 -39.33 3.20
N MET A 101 7.59 -39.85 2.06
CA MET A 101 7.46 -39.08 0.85
C MET A 101 6.42 -37.94 1.01
N ILE A 102 5.31 -38.21 1.70
CA ILE A 102 4.28 -37.20 1.98
C ILE A 102 4.84 -36.13 2.93
N GLU A 103 5.55 -36.51 3.99
CA GLU A 103 6.22 -35.58 4.92
C GLU A 103 7.16 -34.65 4.16
N LYS A 104 8.01 -35.22 3.32
CA LYS A 104 8.94 -34.45 2.49
C LYS A 104 8.22 -33.46 1.59
N SER A 105 7.19 -33.89 0.89
CA SER A 105 6.39 -33.03 0.00
C SER A 105 5.70 -31.90 0.78
N LEU A 106 5.24 -32.17 2.00
CA LEU A 106 4.62 -31.16 2.86
C LEU A 106 5.64 -30.12 3.33
N ASN A 107 6.83 -30.53 3.70
CA ASN A 107 7.93 -29.64 4.08
C ASN A 107 8.40 -28.78 2.89
N GLU A 108 8.49 -29.37 1.69
CA GLU A 108 8.80 -28.64 0.45
C GLU A 108 7.74 -27.59 0.13
N LEU A 109 6.45 -27.88 0.31
CA LEU A 109 5.37 -26.94 0.14
C LEU A 109 5.50 -25.75 1.09
N ILE A 110 5.76 -26.00 2.37
CA ILE A 110 5.94 -24.94 3.37
C ILE A 110 7.14 -24.04 3.00
N GLN A 111 8.24 -24.65 2.57
CA GLN A 111 9.42 -23.90 2.12
C GLN A 111 9.15 -23.05 0.87
N SER A 112 8.32 -23.53 -0.05
CA SER A 112 7.97 -22.76 -1.25
C SER A 112 7.15 -21.50 -0.94
N GLU A 113 6.44 -21.46 0.19
CA GLU A 113 5.76 -20.26 0.71
C GLU A 113 6.71 -19.31 1.48
N GLY A 114 8.02 -19.56 1.43
CA GLY A 114 9.04 -18.73 2.08
C GLY A 114 9.18 -18.96 3.59
N ILE A 115 8.58 -20.02 4.12
CA ILE A 115 8.64 -20.36 5.54
C ILE A 115 9.80 -21.31 5.77
N THR A 116 10.71 -20.93 6.64
CA THR A 116 11.90 -21.71 6.97
C THR A 116 11.91 -22.07 8.46
N GLN A 117 12.34 -23.28 8.75
CA GLN A 117 12.56 -23.70 10.15
C GLN A 117 13.79 -23.00 10.71
N THR A 118 13.59 -22.12 11.69
CA THR A 118 14.65 -21.33 12.31
C THR A 118 15.30 -22.04 13.51
N ALA A 119 14.61 -22.99 14.15
CA ALA A 119 15.12 -23.71 15.29
C ALA A 119 15.27 -25.20 14.98
N LYS A 120 16.45 -25.79 15.32
CA LYS A 120 16.72 -27.22 15.29
C LYS A 120 17.32 -27.63 16.63
N THR A 121 17.03 -28.84 17.04
CA THR A 121 17.62 -29.42 18.27
C THR A 121 19.15 -29.33 18.25
N GLY A 122 19.75 -28.73 19.29
CA GLY A 122 21.20 -28.55 19.41
C GLY A 122 21.74 -27.23 18.86
N MET A 123 20.89 -26.31 18.39
CA MET A 123 21.30 -24.96 18.06
C MET A 123 21.37 -24.06 19.31
N ASP A 124 22.26 -23.07 19.27
CA ASP A 124 22.32 -22.03 20.30
C ASP A 124 21.05 -21.19 20.34
N PHE A 125 20.66 -20.81 21.55
CA PHE A 125 19.48 -19.95 21.74
C PHE A 125 19.76 -18.52 21.24
N ASP A 126 18.90 -18.03 20.32
CA ASP A 126 18.90 -16.64 19.85
C ASP A 126 17.58 -15.97 20.25
N PRO A 127 17.61 -14.94 21.12
CA PRO A 127 16.42 -14.25 21.60
C PRO A 127 15.59 -13.57 20.47
N LYS A 128 16.19 -13.38 19.31
CA LYS A 128 15.52 -12.77 18.16
C LYS A 128 14.54 -13.72 17.46
N TYR A 129 14.85 -15.03 17.52
CA TYR A 129 14.10 -16.06 16.81
C TYR A 129 13.50 -17.13 17.73
N HIS A 130 13.92 -17.18 18.98
CA HIS A 130 13.54 -18.21 19.93
C HIS A 130 12.90 -17.60 21.17
N GLU A 131 11.83 -18.19 21.64
CA GLU A 131 11.18 -17.87 22.91
C GLU A 131 11.47 -18.97 23.94
N ALA A 132 11.93 -18.59 25.13
CA ALA A 132 12.14 -19.53 26.22
C ALA A 132 10.81 -19.83 26.89
N ILE A 133 10.35 -21.06 26.80
CA ILE A 133 9.17 -21.57 27.50
C ILE A 133 9.65 -22.28 28.79
N MET A 134 9.17 -21.81 29.95
CA MET A 134 9.39 -22.47 31.23
C MET A 134 8.27 -23.45 31.51
#